data_b84828860e114df9ea89ec140a71cf6d
#
_entry.id   b84828860e114df9ea89ec140a71cf6d
#
_cell.length_a   1.000
_cell.length_b   1.000
_cell.length_c   1.000
_cell.angle_alpha   90.00
_cell.angle_beta   90.00
_cell.angle_gamma   90.00
#
_symmetry.space_group_name_H-M   'P 1'
#
loop_
_entity.id
_entity.type
_entity.pdbx_description
1 polymer ?
#
loop_
_entity_poly.entity_id
_entity_poly.type
_entity_poly.pdbx_seq_one_letter_code
_entity_poly.pdbx_strand_id
1 'polypeptide(L)'
;MSGTVFIVEDDVDTREMLEHFLQTEGYAVETAANGKIALERLAAGVRPAVILLDLMMPVMDGWQFRREQVLDSRLASIPVIVVSAAGRERSTQIDADDYLSKPVNLDELLARVTHYCGA
;
A
#
# COMPACT_ATOMS: atom_id res chain seq x y z
N MET A 1 -4.97 -8.95 -16.53
CA MET A 1 -4.78 -8.75 -15.09
C MET A 1 -5.82 -7.82 -14.56
N SER A 2 -6.33 -8.08 -13.43
CA SER A 2 -7.40 -7.28 -12.86
C SER A 2 -6.93 -6.64 -11.56
N GLY A 3 -7.50 -5.50 -11.27
CA GLY A 3 -7.25 -4.80 -10.03
C GLY A 3 -6.24 -3.67 -10.17
N THR A 4 -6.44 -2.69 -9.34
CA THR A 4 -5.56 -1.54 -9.21
C THR A 4 -4.76 -1.70 -7.92
N VAL A 5 -3.48 -1.42 -7.99
CA VAL A 5 -2.61 -1.39 -6.82
C VAL A 5 -2.43 0.07 -6.40
N PHE A 6 -2.66 0.36 -5.14
CA PHE A 6 -2.50 1.72 -4.62
C PHE A 6 -1.23 1.77 -3.78
N ILE A 7 -0.24 2.55 -4.22
CA ILE A 7 1.04 2.67 -3.54
C ILE A 7 1.04 3.96 -2.70
N VAL A 8 1.20 3.82 -1.39
CA VAL A 8 1.27 4.94 -0.45
C VAL A 8 2.68 4.97 0.12
N GLU A 9 3.51 5.85 -0.43
CA GLU A 9 4.95 5.88 -0.18
C GLU A 9 5.49 7.30 -0.39
N ASP A 10 6.18 7.85 0.60
CA ASP A 10 6.71 9.22 0.51
C ASP A 10 8.02 9.33 -0.27
N ASP A 11 8.83 8.27 -0.31
CA ASP A 11 10.07 8.30 -1.07
C ASP A 11 9.80 8.20 -2.56
N VAL A 12 10.19 9.25 -3.30
CA VAL A 12 9.89 9.35 -4.72
C VAL A 12 10.48 8.19 -5.52
N ASP A 13 11.75 7.89 -5.26
CA ASP A 13 12.44 6.83 -6.01
C ASP A 13 11.81 5.46 -5.77
N THR A 14 11.50 5.14 -4.52
CA THR A 14 10.84 3.89 -4.17
C THR A 14 9.45 3.82 -4.80
N ARG A 15 8.69 4.90 -4.69
CA ARG A 15 7.33 4.97 -5.24
C ARG A 15 7.33 4.75 -6.76
N GLU A 16 8.23 5.44 -7.47
CA GLU A 16 8.30 5.32 -8.92
C GLU A 16 8.81 3.95 -9.37
N MET A 17 9.74 3.38 -8.63
CA MET A 17 10.25 2.03 -8.92
C MET A 17 9.15 0.99 -8.77
N LEU A 18 8.38 1.05 -7.70
CA LEU A 18 7.27 0.12 -7.47
C LEU A 18 6.17 0.31 -8.52
N GLU A 19 5.85 1.56 -8.84
CA GLU A 19 4.85 1.86 -9.85
C GLU A 19 5.23 1.28 -11.20
N HIS A 20 6.46 1.54 -11.63
CA HIS A 20 6.95 1.04 -12.91
C HIS A 20 6.96 -0.49 -12.95
N PHE A 21 7.47 -1.11 -11.89
CA PHE A 21 7.52 -2.57 -11.82
C PHE A 21 6.13 -3.19 -11.96
N LEU A 22 5.16 -2.69 -11.21
CA LEU A 22 3.82 -3.27 -11.22
C LEU A 22 3.09 -2.99 -12.53
N GLN A 23 3.29 -1.82 -13.12
CA GLN A 23 2.73 -1.52 -14.45
C GLN A 23 3.30 -2.47 -15.50
N THR A 24 4.60 -2.78 -15.43
CA THR A 24 5.23 -3.72 -16.35
C THR A 24 4.64 -5.13 -16.21
N GLU A 25 4.19 -5.48 -14.99
CA GLU A 25 3.53 -6.76 -14.73
C GLU A 25 2.04 -6.75 -15.08
N GLY A 26 1.53 -5.66 -15.61
CA GLY A 26 0.17 -5.60 -16.13
C GLY A 26 -0.88 -5.00 -15.18
N TYR A 27 -0.46 -4.44 -14.04
CA TYR A 27 -1.39 -3.83 -13.09
C TYR A 27 -1.59 -2.35 -13.37
N ALA A 28 -2.81 -1.86 -13.15
CA ALA A 28 -3.06 -0.43 -13.03
C ALA A 28 -2.56 0.03 -11.66
N VAL A 29 -1.96 1.20 -11.59
CA VAL A 29 -1.35 1.70 -10.36
C VAL A 29 -1.82 3.13 -10.09
N GLU A 30 -2.22 3.38 -8.84
CA GLU A 30 -2.44 4.71 -8.29
C GLU A 30 -1.40 4.96 -7.21
N THR A 31 -1.04 6.21 -6.97
CA THR A 31 -0.02 6.52 -5.96
C THR A 31 -0.44 7.68 -5.07
N ALA A 32 0.12 7.73 -3.87
CA ALA A 32 -0.01 8.86 -2.96
C ALA A 32 1.29 9.00 -2.17
N ALA A 33 1.65 10.26 -1.86
CA ALA A 33 2.91 10.55 -1.17
C ALA A 33 2.80 10.44 0.35
N ASN A 34 1.60 10.36 0.89
CA ASN A 34 1.39 10.18 2.33
C ASN A 34 -0.03 9.69 2.60
N GLY A 35 -0.33 9.39 3.86
CA GLY A 35 -1.62 8.85 4.24
C GLY A 35 -2.80 9.81 4.04
N LYS A 36 -2.56 11.11 4.19
CA LYS A 36 -3.63 12.10 4.00
C LYS A 36 -4.08 12.14 2.54
N ILE A 37 -3.12 12.21 1.62
CA ILE A 37 -3.42 12.19 0.18
C ILE A 37 -4.10 10.88 -0.20
N ALA A 38 -3.65 9.77 0.38
CA ALA A 38 -4.26 8.47 0.12
C ALA A 38 -5.73 8.45 0.53
N LEU A 39 -6.06 8.95 1.72
CA LEU A 39 -7.45 9.01 2.16
C LEU A 39 -8.30 9.92 1.26
N GLU A 40 -7.74 11.05 0.82
CA GLU A 40 -8.44 11.95 -0.09
C GLU A 40 -8.78 11.25 -1.42
N ARG A 41 -7.83 10.48 -1.97
CA ARG A 41 -8.07 9.74 -3.20
C ARG A 41 -9.12 8.66 -3.03
N LEU A 42 -9.08 7.95 -1.91
CA LEU A 42 -10.07 6.92 -1.60
C LEU A 42 -11.45 7.55 -1.42
N ALA A 43 -11.53 8.70 -0.76
CA ALA A 43 -12.78 9.43 -0.60
C ALA A 43 -13.33 9.91 -1.95
N ALA A 44 -12.44 10.21 -2.91
CA ALA A 44 -12.82 10.62 -4.25
C ALA A 44 -13.26 9.46 -5.16
N GLY A 45 -13.17 8.22 -4.67
CA GLY A 45 -13.70 7.08 -5.41
C GLY A 45 -12.67 6.06 -5.89
N VAL A 46 -11.38 6.27 -5.64
CA VAL A 46 -10.37 5.26 -5.96
C VAL A 46 -10.63 3.99 -5.13
N ARG A 47 -10.73 2.85 -5.80
CA ARG A 47 -11.04 1.57 -5.14
C ARG A 47 -10.03 0.52 -5.56
N PRO A 48 -8.85 0.48 -4.90
CA PRO A 48 -7.84 -0.50 -5.25
C PRO A 48 -8.20 -1.90 -4.76
N ALA A 49 -7.61 -2.89 -5.42
CA ALA A 49 -7.70 -4.28 -4.96
C ALA A 49 -6.77 -4.53 -3.78
N VAL A 50 -5.69 -3.75 -3.67
CA VAL A 50 -4.73 -3.85 -2.56
C VAL A 50 -4.00 -2.53 -2.40
N ILE A 51 -3.64 -2.20 -1.16
CA ILE A 51 -2.84 -1.02 -0.83
C ILE A 51 -1.46 -1.47 -0.37
N LEU A 52 -0.41 -0.91 -0.98
CA LEU A 52 0.95 -1.04 -0.47
C LEU A 52 1.23 0.19 0.39
N LEU A 53 1.49 -0.02 1.67
CA LEU A 53 1.53 1.05 2.65
C LEU A 53 2.86 1.12 3.36
N ASP A 54 3.58 2.24 3.19
CA ASP A 54 4.74 2.54 4.03
C ASP A 54 4.26 3.07 5.38
N LEU A 55 4.97 2.73 6.44
CA LEU A 55 4.62 3.18 7.79
C LEU A 55 5.21 4.54 8.13
N MET A 56 6.43 4.83 7.66
CA MET A 56 7.21 6.01 8.05
C MET A 56 7.06 7.11 7.01
N MET A 57 6.03 7.92 7.15
CA MET A 57 5.74 9.02 6.21
C MET A 57 5.44 10.31 6.96
N PRO A 58 5.75 11.48 6.37
CA PRO A 58 5.36 12.76 6.96
C PRO A 58 3.86 13.00 6.79
N VAL A 59 3.32 13.99 7.47
CA VAL A 59 1.94 14.47 7.45
C VAL A 59 0.98 13.46 8.10
N MET A 60 0.84 12.27 7.53
CA MET A 60 0.08 11.17 8.12
C MET A 60 0.84 9.88 7.84
N ASP A 61 1.28 9.20 8.88
CA ASP A 61 2.02 7.95 8.77
C ASP A 61 1.08 6.77 8.50
N GLY A 62 1.68 5.58 8.30
CA GLY A 62 0.91 4.40 7.95
C GLY A 62 0.01 3.90 9.08
N TRP A 63 0.43 4.06 10.33
CA TRP A 63 -0.42 3.68 11.47
C TRP A 63 -1.68 4.53 11.53
N GLN A 64 -1.54 5.84 11.35
CA GLN A 64 -2.67 6.78 11.34
C GLN A 64 -3.59 6.50 10.16
N PHE A 65 -3.01 6.27 8.98
CA PHE A 65 -3.78 5.93 7.78
C PHE A 65 -4.63 4.67 8.03
N ARG A 66 -4.02 3.62 8.56
CA ARG A 66 -4.75 2.36 8.80
C ARG A 66 -5.88 2.54 9.80
N ARG A 67 -5.65 3.33 10.86
CA ARG A 67 -6.72 3.62 11.83
C ARG A 67 -7.92 4.29 11.15
N GLU A 68 -7.65 5.28 10.30
CA GLU A 68 -8.73 5.98 9.58
C GLU A 68 -9.43 5.06 8.58
N GLN A 69 -8.66 4.23 7.90
CA GLN A 69 -9.20 3.29 6.91
C GLN A 69 -10.19 2.31 7.56
N VAL A 70 -9.83 1.73 8.69
CA VAL A 70 -10.69 0.71 9.31
C VAL A 70 -11.94 1.31 9.95
N LEU A 71 -11.93 2.61 10.25
CA LEU A 71 -13.10 3.31 10.77
C LEU A 71 -14.12 3.64 9.67
N ASP A 72 -13.72 3.58 8.40
CA ASP A 72 -14.61 3.84 7.28
C ASP A 72 -15.07 2.51 6.69
N SER A 73 -16.35 2.18 6.85
CA SER A 73 -16.87 0.90 6.42
C SER A 73 -16.73 0.65 4.91
N ARG A 74 -16.60 1.72 4.11
CA ARG A 74 -16.39 1.59 2.67
C ARG A 74 -14.97 1.15 2.32
N LEU A 75 -14.02 1.39 3.22
CA LEU A 75 -12.59 1.21 2.98
C LEU A 75 -11.99 0.08 3.80
N ALA A 76 -12.65 -0.30 4.89
CA ALA A 76 -12.07 -1.21 5.90
C ALA A 76 -11.67 -2.57 5.34
N SER A 77 -12.37 -3.05 4.30
CA SER A 77 -12.11 -4.37 3.74
C SER A 77 -11.03 -4.41 2.67
N ILE A 78 -10.50 -3.24 2.25
CA ILE A 78 -9.42 -3.21 1.25
C ILE A 78 -8.17 -3.80 1.88
N PRO A 79 -7.57 -4.86 1.28
CA PRO A 79 -6.36 -5.47 1.83
C PRO A 79 -5.19 -4.49 1.85
N VAL A 80 -4.38 -4.56 2.90
CA VAL A 80 -3.19 -3.71 3.06
C VAL A 80 -1.97 -4.58 3.25
N ILE A 81 -0.95 -4.36 2.42
CA ILE A 81 0.37 -4.93 2.58
C ILE A 81 1.28 -3.81 3.09
N VAL A 82 1.80 -3.96 4.29
CA VAL A 82 2.76 -3.01 4.84
C VAL A 82 4.13 -3.27 4.23
N VAL A 83 4.76 -2.22 3.68
CA VAL A 83 6.09 -2.29 3.07
C VAL A 83 6.94 -1.25 3.79
N SER A 84 7.79 -1.66 4.72
CA SER A 84 8.44 -0.69 5.58
C SER A 84 9.85 -1.09 5.98
N ALA A 85 10.70 -0.07 6.21
CA ALA A 85 12.01 -0.23 6.81
C ALA A 85 11.93 -0.32 8.34
N ALA A 86 10.77 -0.07 8.95
CA ALA A 86 10.59 -0.22 10.39
C ALA A 86 10.85 -1.66 10.81
N GLY A 87 11.39 -1.86 12.00
CA GLY A 87 11.65 -3.19 12.52
C GLY A 87 10.37 -4.02 12.59
N ARG A 88 10.54 -5.34 12.56
CA ARG A 88 9.41 -6.26 12.55
C ARG A 88 8.43 -6.02 13.70
N GLU A 89 8.94 -5.71 14.88
CA GLU A 89 8.09 -5.44 16.05
C GLU A 89 7.18 -4.25 15.81
N ARG A 90 7.71 -3.18 15.21
CA ARG A 90 6.91 -1.99 14.91
C ARG A 90 5.90 -2.26 13.80
N SER A 91 6.30 -3.01 12.77
CA SER A 91 5.40 -3.35 11.67
C SER A 91 4.21 -4.18 12.14
N THR A 92 4.42 -5.09 13.09
CA THR A 92 3.35 -5.95 13.60
C THR A 92 2.45 -5.24 14.61
N GLN A 93 2.77 -4.01 15.02
CA GLN A 93 1.87 -3.19 15.83
C GLN A 93 0.68 -2.66 15.02
N ILE A 94 0.71 -2.80 13.71
CA ILE A 94 -0.40 -2.44 12.84
C ILE A 94 -1.09 -3.73 12.37
N ASP A 95 -2.41 -3.75 12.44
CA ASP A 95 -3.20 -4.87 11.96
C ASP A 95 -3.35 -4.74 10.44
N ALA A 96 -2.56 -5.47 9.69
CA ALA A 96 -2.57 -5.46 8.24
C ALA A 96 -2.65 -6.88 7.71
N ASP A 97 -2.96 -7.02 6.43
CA ASP A 97 -3.13 -8.33 5.81
C ASP A 97 -1.79 -9.01 5.54
N ASP A 98 -0.74 -8.22 5.31
CA ASP A 98 0.58 -8.77 5.02
C ASP A 98 1.66 -7.74 5.33
N TYR A 99 2.91 -8.20 5.43
CA TYR A 99 4.04 -7.35 5.80
C TYR A 99 5.26 -7.73 4.97
N LEU A 100 5.90 -6.73 4.34
CA LEU A 100 7.16 -6.90 3.64
C LEU A 100 8.18 -5.90 4.17
N SER A 101 9.41 -6.34 4.35
CA SER A 101 10.50 -5.48 4.82
C SER A 101 11.21 -4.83 3.65
N LYS A 102 11.70 -3.60 3.85
CA LYS A 102 12.61 -2.97 2.90
C LYS A 102 14.05 -3.44 3.18
N PRO A 103 14.88 -3.61 2.16
CA PRO A 103 14.60 -3.43 0.73
C PRO A 103 13.64 -4.51 0.20
N VAL A 104 12.73 -4.09 -0.68
CA VAL A 104 11.66 -4.96 -1.17
C VAL A 104 12.23 -6.01 -2.13
N ASN A 105 11.89 -7.28 -1.89
CA ASN A 105 12.12 -8.33 -2.87
C ASN A 105 10.97 -8.28 -3.87
N LEU A 106 11.27 -7.99 -5.13
CA LEU A 106 10.24 -7.76 -6.14
C LEU A 106 9.44 -9.02 -6.47
N ASP A 107 10.07 -10.20 -6.45
CA ASP A 107 9.35 -11.46 -6.68
C ASP A 107 8.35 -11.72 -5.56
N GLU A 108 8.75 -11.48 -4.32
CA GLU A 108 7.87 -11.64 -3.16
C GLU A 108 6.73 -10.64 -3.21
N LEU A 109 7.01 -9.39 -3.55
CA LEU A 109 5.99 -8.35 -3.70
C LEU A 109 4.96 -8.76 -4.76
N LEU A 110 5.44 -9.22 -5.92
CA LEU A 110 4.55 -9.62 -7.01
C LEU A 110 3.65 -10.77 -6.59
N ALA A 111 4.20 -11.76 -5.88
CA ALA A 111 3.41 -12.90 -5.41
C ALA A 111 2.29 -12.45 -4.47
N ARG A 112 2.58 -11.50 -3.56
CA ARG A 112 1.57 -10.98 -2.62
C ARG A 112 0.51 -10.16 -3.36
N VAL A 113 0.94 -9.27 -4.26
CA VAL A 113 0.01 -8.45 -5.03
C VAL A 113 -0.92 -9.34 -5.86
N THR A 114 -0.36 -10.34 -6.54
CA THR A 114 -1.13 -11.28 -7.34
C THR A 114 -2.18 -12.00 -6.48
N HIS A 115 -1.81 -12.39 -5.27
CA HIS A 115 -2.73 -13.06 -4.35
C HIS A 115 -3.96 -12.19 -4.05
N TYR A 116 -3.75 -10.90 -3.76
CA TYR A 116 -4.86 -10.01 -3.40
C TYR A 116 -5.64 -9.50 -4.60
N CYS A 117 -4.99 -9.36 -5.76
CA CYS A 117 -5.66 -8.89 -6.97
C CYS A 117 -6.40 -10.00 -7.71
N GLY A 118 -6.20 -11.24 -7.33
CA GLY A 118 -6.88 -12.35 -7.95
C GLY A 118 -6.40 -12.64 -9.37
N ALA A 119 -5.14 -12.46 -9.60
CA ALA A 119 -4.41 -12.72 -10.85
C ALA A 119 -5.26 -13.02 -12.09
#